data_217024118ff3d1f430de66438738f713
#
_entry.id   217024118ff3d1f430de66438738f713
#
_cell.length_a   1.000
_cell.length_b   1.000
_cell.length_c   1.000
_cell.angle_alpha   90.00
_cell.angle_beta   90.00
_cell.angle_gamma   90.00
#
_symmetry.space_group_name_H-M   'P 1'
#
loop_
_entity.id
_entity.type
_entity.pdbx_description
1 polymer ?
#
loop_
_entity_poly.entity_id
_entity_poly.type
_entity_poly.pdbx_seq_one_letter_code
_entity_poly.pdbx_strand_id
1 'polypeptide(L)'
;MYQRIRYFLKAAETGSFSLAAQSMFISAQALTKQINVLEQELGGKLFERTPHGVRLTGFGRYAQEKLARIDQELESTWQDLRDYARSGKEQIRIGIFAALPREQLVSPLVSFLLATYPERQFNLEMIELDEGRRKVLEGKLDILLTNTHEEDRLDGFSCLSFAEHDAKVIVSLTHPWVMKDAVTQDDLRAEAFIKMQMDNDHYTVPWEKSFYRNVPCKRILEAKNFETMMVLLQQAAGFAIFPMAFMNMASAQVKSFEYPGKKLKFYTALIVREESAKGQLKDLIEDLTKEFDLTPVKR
;
A
#
# COMPACT_ATOMS: atom_id res chain seq x y z
N MET A 1 1.98 -31.00 -1.51
CA MET A 1 2.57 -29.99 -0.59
C MET A 1 1.92 -28.63 -0.74
N TYR A 2 1.92 -28.01 -1.91
CA TYR A 2 1.39 -26.64 -2.11
C TYR A 2 -0.05 -26.43 -1.60
N GLN A 3 -0.98 -27.33 -1.91
CA GLN A 3 -2.37 -27.24 -1.43
C GLN A 3 -2.48 -27.20 0.11
N ARG A 4 -1.60 -27.89 0.83
CA ARG A 4 -1.57 -27.88 2.30
C ARG A 4 -1.11 -26.55 2.85
N ILE A 5 -0.17 -25.88 2.17
CA ILE A 5 0.27 -24.53 2.51
C ILE A 5 -0.90 -23.56 2.40
N ARG A 6 -1.69 -23.61 1.33
CA ARG A 6 -2.88 -22.76 1.17
C ARG A 6 -3.94 -23.03 2.23
N TYR A 7 -4.17 -24.30 2.60
CA TYR A 7 -5.06 -24.64 3.70
C TYR A 7 -4.58 -24.07 5.03
N PHE A 8 -3.28 -24.14 5.30
CA PHE A 8 -2.67 -23.58 6.49
C PHE A 8 -2.83 -22.04 6.53
N LEU A 9 -2.48 -21.36 5.46
CA LEU A 9 -2.58 -19.90 5.39
C LEU A 9 -4.03 -19.43 5.56
N LYS A 10 -5.01 -20.12 4.93
CA LYS A 10 -6.42 -19.79 5.09
C LYS A 10 -6.96 -20.07 6.50
N ALA A 11 -6.50 -21.13 7.13
CA ALA A 11 -6.82 -21.41 8.53
C ALA A 11 -6.22 -20.38 9.50
N ALA A 12 -5.03 -19.89 9.21
CA ALA A 12 -4.38 -18.82 9.97
C ALA A 12 -5.12 -17.47 9.84
N GLU A 13 -5.59 -17.17 8.64
CA GLU A 13 -6.36 -15.96 8.35
C GLU A 13 -7.71 -15.94 9.08
N THR A 14 -8.45 -17.05 9.01
CA THR A 14 -9.82 -17.14 9.55
C THR A 14 -9.88 -17.44 11.05
N GLY A 15 -8.79 -17.92 11.64
CA GLY A 15 -8.77 -18.43 13.03
C GLY A 15 -9.69 -19.62 13.29
N SER A 16 -10.20 -20.26 12.23
CA SER A 16 -11.18 -21.35 12.32
C SER A 16 -11.03 -22.37 11.20
N PHE A 17 -10.82 -23.62 11.54
CA PHE A 17 -10.77 -24.71 10.54
C PHE A 17 -12.08 -24.88 9.78
N SER A 18 -13.21 -24.62 10.42
CA SER A 18 -14.53 -24.74 9.77
C SER A 18 -14.74 -23.63 8.74
N LEU A 19 -14.43 -22.37 9.08
CA LEU A 19 -14.54 -21.23 8.15
C LEU A 19 -13.53 -21.37 6.99
N ALA A 20 -12.29 -21.77 7.29
CA ALA A 20 -11.28 -22.01 6.26
C ALA A 20 -11.72 -23.12 5.29
N ALA A 21 -12.24 -24.25 5.82
CA ALA A 21 -12.72 -25.36 5.01
C ALA A 21 -13.89 -24.95 4.11
N GLN A 22 -14.84 -24.18 4.66
CA GLN A 22 -15.98 -23.65 3.90
C GLN A 22 -15.51 -22.76 2.75
N SER A 23 -14.59 -21.84 3.00
CA SER A 23 -14.06 -20.93 1.95
C SER A 23 -13.25 -21.65 0.87
N MET A 24 -12.75 -22.84 1.17
CA MET A 24 -11.97 -23.67 0.25
C MET A 24 -12.76 -24.85 -0.32
N PHE A 25 -14.07 -24.89 -0.08
CA PHE A 25 -14.99 -25.93 -0.60
C PHE A 25 -14.60 -27.36 -0.25
N ILE A 26 -14.12 -27.57 1.00
CA ILE A 26 -13.79 -28.91 1.54
C ILE A 26 -14.43 -29.11 2.91
N SER A 27 -14.42 -30.36 3.42
CA SER A 27 -14.87 -30.62 4.79
C SER A 27 -13.82 -30.18 5.83
N ALA A 28 -14.29 -29.74 7.01
CA ALA A 28 -13.43 -29.41 8.13
C ALA A 28 -12.53 -30.57 8.57
N GLN A 29 -13.01 -31.81 8.45
CA GLN A 29 -12.22 -33.00 8.71
C GLN A 29 -11.08 -33.18 7.70
N ALA A 30 -11.34 -32.94 6.40
CA ALA A 30 -10.32 -33.00 5.36
C ALA A 30 -9.26 -31.94 5.59
N LEU A 31 -9.66 -30.69 5.86
CA LEU A 31 -8.72 -29.62 6.17
C LEU A 31 -7.86 -29.96 7.40
N THR A 32 -8.46 -30.39 8.50
CA THR A 32 -7.74 -30.78 9.72
C THR A 32 -6.72 -31.89 9.43
N LYS A 33 -7.09 -32.90 8.63
CA LYS A 33 -6.15 -33.95 8.21
C LYS A 33 -4.96 -33.37 7.44
N GLN A 34 -5.20 -32.46 6.52
CA GLN A 34 -4.12 -31.84 5.71
C GLN A 34 -3.19 -30.96 6.55
N ILE A 35 -3.74 -30.22 7.53
CA ILE A 35 -2.95 -29.44 8.49
C ILE A 35 -2.07 -30.37 9.33
N ASN A 36 -2.64 -31.47 9.86
CA ASN A 36 -1.86 -32.45 10.65
C ASN A 36 -0.71 -33.06 9.84
N VAL A 37 -0.93 -33.36 8.55
CA VAL A 37 0.13 -33.85 7.66
C VAL A 37 1.21 -32.78 7.47
N LEU A 38 0.84 -31.54 7.27
CA LEU A 38 1.79 -30.43 7.14
C LEU A 38 2.61 -30.24 8.42
N GLU A 39 1.99 -30.32 9.60
CA GLU A 39 2.66 -30.27 10.89
C GLU A 39 3.68 -31.42 11.07
N GLN A 40 3.34 -32.61 10.62
CA GLN A 40 4.25 -33.76 10.63
C GLN A 40 5.43 -33.55 9.68
N GLU A 41 5.19 -33.08 8.47
CA GLU A 41 6.24 -32.78 7.48
C GLU A 41 7.20 -31.69 7.97
N LEU A 42 6.68 -30.66 8.66
CA LEU A 42 7.47 -29.55 9.20
C LEU A 42 8.10 -29.85 10.57
N GLY A 43 7.68 -30.93 11.21
CA GLY A 43 8.20 -31.35 12.52
C GLY A 43 7.74 -30.50 13.71
N GLY A 44 6.66 -29.70 13.54
CA GLY A 44 6.17 -28.82 14.61
C GLY A 44 4.69 -28.50 14.50
N LYS A 45 4.05 -28.13 15.63
CA LYS A 45 2.66 -27.71 15.68
C LYS A 45 2.51 -26.28 15.20
N LEU A 46 1.64 -26.10 14.18
CA LEU A 46 1.31 -24.78 13.61
C LEU A 46 0.18 -24.11 14.38
N PHE A 47 -0.75 -24.89 14.92
CA PHE A 47 -1.91 -24.39 15.65
C PHE A 47 -2.03 -24.99 17.05
N GLU A 48 -2.58 -24.20 17.96
CA GLU A 48 -3.14 -24.61 19.25
C GLU A 48 -4.66 -24.40 19.24
N ARG A 49 -5.38 -25.30 19.89
CA ARG A 49 -6.84 -25.20 20.02
C ARG A 49 -7.21 -24.23 21.13
N THR A 50 -8.21 -23.42 20.90
CA THR A 50 -8.80 -22.51 21.89
C THR A 50 -10.31 -22.77 21.99
N PRO A 51 -11.00 -22.28 23.03
CA PRO A 51 -12.46 -22.38 23.11
C PRO A 51 -13.22 -21.71 21.95
N HIS A 52 -12.56 -20.77 21.26
CA HIS A 52 -13.16 -19.99 20.19
C HIS A 52 -12.64 -20.34 18.77
N GLY A 53 -11.87 -21.42 18.64
CA GLY A 53 -11.31 -21.83 17.35
C GLY A 53 -9.86 -22.29 17.45
N VAL A 54 -9.01 -21.80 16.55
CA VAL A 54 -7.58 -22.13 16.53
C VAL A 54 -6.73 -20.87 16.53
N ARG A 55 -5.55 -20.94 17.13
CA ARG A 55 -4.57 -19.85 17.16
C ARG A 55 -3.22 -20.40 16.73
N LEU A 56 -2.43 -19.58 16.03
CA LEU A 56 -1.07 -19.93 15.65
C LEU A 56 -0.17 -20.08 16.88
N THR A 57 0.65 -21.14 16.87
CA THR A 57 1.78 -21.28 17.79
C THR A 57 2.90 -20.27 17.43
N GLY A 58 3.96 -20.21 18.23
CA GLY A 58 5.16 -19.45 17.85
C GLY A 58 5.76 -19.94 16.53
N PHE A 59 5.84 -21.26 16.36
CA PHE A 59 6.29 -21.90 15.12
C PHE A 59 5.30 -21.64 13.97
N GLY A 60 3.98 -21.66 14.25
CA GLY A 60 2.94 -21.35 13.26
C GLY A 60 3.06 -19.93 12.71
N ARG A 61 3.35 -18.92 13.55
CA ARG A 61 3.60 -17.54 13.09
C ARG A 61 4.84 -17.43 12.20
N TYR A 62 5.92 -18.08 12.61
CA TYR A 62 7.14 -18.14 11.79
C TYR A 62 6.88 -18.81 10.44
N ALA A 63 6.17 -19.95 10.45
CA ALA A 63 5.81 -20.67 9.23
C ALA A 63 4.87 -19.84 8.33
N GLN A 64 3.92 -19.12 8.91
CA GLN A 64 3.01 -18.24 8.17
C GLN A 64 3.80 -17.18 7.41
N GLU A 65 4.73 -16.48 8.07
CA GLU A 65 5.56 -15.46 7.43
C GLU A 65 6.34 -16.01 6.22
N LYS A 66 6.97 -17.19 6.38
CA LYS A 66 7.78 -17.79 5.30
C LYS A 66 6.93 -18.37 4.18
N LEU A 67 5.87 -19.09 4.52
CA LEU A 67 5.04 -19.78 3.54
C LEU A 67 4.11 -18.83 2.78
N ALA A 68 3.67 -17.72 3.40
CA ALA A 68 2.91 -16.68 2.70
C ALA A 68 3.72 -16.03 1.56
N ARG A 69 5.01 -15.79 1.78
CA ARG A 69 5.91 -15.24 0.73
C ARG A 69 6.02 -16.19 -0.46
N ILE A 70 6.18 -17.49 -0.21
CA ILE A 70 6.27 -18.51 -1.27
C ILE A 70 4.95 -18.63 -2.03
N ASP A 71 3.81 -18.58 -1.33
CA ASP A 71 2.48 -18.66 -1.95
C ASP A 71 2.24 -17.46 -2.88
N GLN A 72 2.60 -16.26 -2.43
CA GLN A 72 2.52 -15.03 -3.21
C GLN A 72 3.41 -15.07 -4.45
N GLU A 73 4.66 -15.53 -4.32
CA GLU A 73 5.60 -15.65 -5.43
C GLU A 73 5.10 -16.63 -6.49
N LEU A 74 4.54 -17.76 -6.05
CA LEU A 74 3.98 -18.75 -6.95
C LEU A 74 2.74 -18.21 -7.70
N GLU A 75 1.83 -17.53 -7.01
CA GLU A 75 0.65 -16.91 -7.66
C GLU A 75 1.07 -15.82 -8.67
N SER A 76 2.08 -15.01 -8.34
CA SER A 76 2.66 -14.04 -9.27
C SER A 76 3.23 -14.73 -10.51
N THR A 77 4.06 -15.76 -10.32
CA THR A 77 4.64 -16.53 -11.42
C THR A 77 3.56 -17.16 -12.34
N TRP A 78 2.49 -17.70 -11.74
CA TRP A 78 1.36 -18.22 -12.53
C TRP A 78 0.65 -17.13 -13.34
N GLN A 79 0.54 -15.93 -12.79
CA GLN A 79 -0.05 -14.81 -13.51
C GLN A 79 0.85 -14.39 -14.67
N ASP A 80 2.15 -14.28 -14.47
CA ASP A 80 3.13 -13.94 -15.51
C ASP A 80 3.11 -14.94 -16.68
N LEU A 81 3.06 -16.25 -16.34
CA LEU A 81 2.95 -17.30 -17.35
C LEU A 81 1.65 -17.20 -18.17
N ARG A 82 0.53 -16.88 -17.52
CA ARG A 82 -0.76 -16.68 -18.19
C ARG A 82 -0.75 -15.48 -19.12
N ASP A 83 -0.17 -14.38 -18.65
CA ASP A 83 -0.08 -13.13 -19.41
C ASP A 83 0.86 -13.28 -20.61
N TYR A 84 1.99 -13.95 -20.43
CA TYR A 84 2.88 -14.32 -21.52
C TYR A 84 2.20 -15.24 -22.55
N ALA A 85 1.45 -16.23 -22.10
CA ALA A 85 0.72 -17.14 -23.00
C ALA A 85 -0.36 -16.42 -23.82
N ARG A 86 -0.93 -15.31 -23.30
CA ARG A 86 -1.95 -14.51 -23.99
C ARG A 86 -1.35 -13.50 -24.97
N SER A 87 -0.27 -12.84 -24.57
CA SER A 87 0.30 -11.71 -25.31
C SER A 87 1.54 -12.07 -26.13
N GLY A 88 2.21 -13.18 -25.82
CA GLY A 88 3.52 -13.54 -26.35
C GLY A 88 4.66 -12.63 -25.88
N LYS A 89 4.37 -11.73 -24.92
CA LYS A 89 5.34 -10.78 -24.37
C LYS A 89 5.21 -10.73 -22.84
N GLU A 90 6.31 -10.48 -22.19
CA GLU A 90 6.35 -10.18 -20.78
C GLU A 90 5.67 -8.83 -20.51
N GLN A 91 4.77 -8.79 -19.54
CA GLN A 91 4.06 -7.57 -19.14
C GLN A 91 4.66 -7.03 -17.83
N ILE A 92 4.87 -5.72 -17.78
CA ILE A 92 5.27 -5.00 -16.57
C ILE A 92 4.03 -4.31 -16.01
N ARG A 93 3.62 -4.69 -14.80
CA ARG A 93 2.42 -4.20 -14.13
C ARG A 93 2.80 -3.04 -13.21
N ILE A 94 2.28 -1.86 -13.49
CA ILE A 94 2.61 -0.63 -12.76
C ILE A 94 1.34 -0.07 -12.14
N GLY A 95 1.28 -0.07 -10.80
CA GLY A 95 0.27 0.66 -10.05
C GLY A 95 0.70 2.11 -9.85
N ILE A 96 -0.24 3.03 -10.01
CA ILE A 96 -0.01 4.47 -9.85
C ILE A 96 -1.05 4.99 -8.87
N PHE A 97 -0.62 5.52 -7.74
CA PHE A 97 -1.54 6.10 -6.77
C PHE A 97 -2.34 7.25 -7.39
N ALA A 98 -3.67 7.16 -7.30
CA ALA A 98 -4.61 8.02 -8.03
C ALA A 98 -4.46 9.52 -7.71
N ALA A 99 -3.95 9.86 -6.52
CA ALA A 99 -3.74 11.25 -6.09
C ALA A 99 -2.43 11.88 -6.57
N LEU A 100 -1.56 11.16 -7.28
CA LEU A 100 -0.29 11.72 -7.77
C LEU A 100 -0.52 12.75 -8.89
N PRO A 101 0.35 13.79 -8.98
CA PRO A 101 0.22 14.84 -9.99
C PRO A 101 0.46 14.28 -11.39
N ARG A 102 -0.62 14.28 -12.19
CA ARG A 102 -0.59 13.65 -13.53
C ARG A 102 0.38 14.34 -14.47
N GLU A 103 0.30 15.65 -14.58
CA GLU A 103 1.10 16.42 -15.57
C GLU A 103 2.57 16.50 -15.18
N GLN A 104 2.88 16.65 -13.89
CA GLN A 104 4.24 16.89 -13.40
C GLN A 104 5.03 15.59 -13.17
N LEU A 105 4.35 14.46 -12.96
CA LEU A 105 5.03 13.20 -12.63
C LEU A 105 4.56 12.01 -13.47
N VAL A 106 3.24 11.75 -13.49
CA VAL A 106 2.73 10.51 -14.11
C VAL A 106 2.92 10.52 -15.63
N SER A 107 2.54 11.63 -16.30
CA SER A 107 2.67 11.74 -17.76
C SER A 107 4.12 11.71 -18.25
N PRO A 108 5.08 12.43 -17.64
CA PRO A 108 6.50 12.29 -17.98
C PRO A 108 7.02 10.85 -17.79
N LEU A 109 6.68 10.19 -16.68
CA LEU A 109 7.07 8.80 -16.42
C LEU A 109 6.54 7.86 -17.51
N VAL A 110 5.25 7.93 -17.82
CA VAL A 110 4.62 7.08 -18.84
C VAL A 110 5.22 7.37 -20.22
N SER A 111 5.43 8.64 -20.57
CA SER A 111 6.07 9.03 -21.83
C SER A 111 7.47 8.46 -21.96
N PHE A 112 8.26 8.53 -20.89
CA PHE A 112 9.60 7.94 -20.85
C PHE A 112 9.56 6.42 -21.07
N LEU A 113 8.68 5.71 -20.34
CA LEU A 113 8.53 4.26 -20.47
C LEU A 113 8.20 3.83 -21.90
N LEU A 114 7.22 4.50 -22.52
CA LEU A 114 6.77 4.17 -23.87
C LEU A 114 7.81 4.52 -24.94
N ALA A 115 8.58 5.60 -24.76
CA ALA A 115 9.61 6.01 -25.69
C ALA A 115 10.88 5.15 -25.59
N THR A 116 11.29 4.78 -24.37
CA THR A 116 12.54 4.05 -24.14
C THR A 116 12.38 2.54 -24.38
N TYR A 117 11.19 2.02 -24.09
CA TYR A 117 10.92 0.57 -24.16
C TYR A 117 9.72 0.22 -25.06
N PRO A 118 9.74 0.58 -26.36
CA PRO A 118 8.59 0.38 -27.27
C PRO A 118 8.22 -1.11 -27.45
N GLU A 119 9.17 -2.01 -27.21
CA GLU A 119 8.95 -3.47 -27.33
C GLU A 119 8.35 -4.10 -26.06
N ARG A 120 8.38 -3.41 -24.91
CA ARG A 120 7.81 -3.91 -23.67
C ARG A 120 6.32 -3.61 -23.59
N GLN A 121 5.57 -4.48 -22.94
CA GLN A 121 4.16 -4.23 -22.62
C GLN A 121 4.04 -3.72 -21.19
N PHE A 122 3.42 -2.55 -21.06
CA PHE A 122 3.12 -1.96 -19.76
C PHE A 122 1.61 -2.06 -19.48
N ASN A 123 1.26 -2.62 -18.34
CA ASN A 123 -0.10 -2.58 -17.80
C ASN A 123 -0.15 -1.55 -16.68
N LEU A 124 -0.78 -0.40 -16.96
CA LEU A 124 -0.84 0.74 -16.04
C LEU A 124 -2.22 0.79 -15.40
N GLU A 125 -2.28 0.84 -14.08
CA GLU A 125 -3.55 1.04 -13.37
C GLU A 125 -3.45 2.19 -12.35
N MET A 126 -4.49 3.02 -12.34
CA MET A 126 -4.67 4.01 -11.27
C MET A 126 -5.29 3.31 -10.07
N ILE A 127 -4.71 3.49 -8.88
CA ILE A 127 -5.02 2.66 -7.73
C ILE A 127 -5.03 3.49 -6.44
N GLU A 128 -5.82 3.07 -5.46
CA GLU A 128 -5.81 3.65 -4.12
C GLU A 128 -4.59 3.18 -3.31
N LEU A 129 -4.20 3.96 -2.32
CA LEU A 129 -2.95 3.77 -1.57
C LEU A 129 -2.81 2.36 -0.97
N ASP A 130 -3.83 1.92 -0.23
CA ASP A 130 -3.81 0.63 0.47
C ASP A 130 -3.88 -0.55 -0.51
N GLU A 131 -4.70 -0.42 -1.55
CA GLU A 131 -4.80 -1.44 -2.59
C GLU A 131 -3.47 -1.58 -3.35
N GLY A 132 -2.80 -0.46 -3.67
CA GLY A 132 -1.49 -0.46 -4.32
C GLY A 132 -0.43 -1.17 -3.49
N ARG A 133 -0.35 -0.83 -2.21
CA ARG A 133 0.56 -1.49 -1.26
C ARG A 133 0.28 -2.99 -1.17
N ARG A 134 -0.97 -3.38 -1.01
CA ARG A 134 -1.36 -4.79 -0.99
C ARG A 134 -0.95 -5.51 -2.26
N LYS A 135 -1.27 -4.97 -3.43
CA LYS A 135 -0.96 -5.59 -4.72
C LYS A 135 0.54 -5.77 -4.97
N VAL A 136 1.38 -4.78 -4.60
CA VAL A 136 2.84 -4.92 -4.78
C VAL A 136 3.43 -5.95 -3.82
N LEU A 137 2.92 -6.01 -2.58
CA LEU A 137 3.32 -7.02 -1.60
C LEU A 137 2.89 -8.43 -2.04
N GLU A 138 1.70 -8.56 -2.64
CA GLU A 138 1.18 -9.82 -3.19
C GLU A 138 1.81 -10.20 -4.55
N GLY A 139 2.72 -9.40 -5.10
CA GLY A 139 3.33 -9.66 -6.40
C GLY A 139 2.38 -9.47 -7.61
N LYS A 140 1.23 -8.83 -7.39
CA LYS A 140 0.26 -8.49 -8.46
C LYS A 140 0.66 -7.22 -9.22
N LEU A 141 1.58 -6.43 -8.65
CA LEU A 141 2.26 -5.31 -9.28
C LEU A 141 3.76 -5.55 -9.23
N ASP A 142 4.45 -5.16 -10.28
CA ASP A 142 5.90 -5.19 -10.38
C ASP A 142 6.51 -3.90 -9.84
N ILE A 143 5.83 -2.78 -10.11
CA ILE A 143 6.22 -1.43 -9.68
C ILE A 143 4.98 -0.73 -9.11
N LEU A 144 5.16 -0.02 -8.02
CA LEU A 144 4.15 0.86 -7.46
C LEU A 144 4.71 2.29 -7.35
N LEU A 145 4.11 3.23 -8.05
CA LEU A 145 4.35 4.66 -7.89
C LEU A 145 3.36 5.21 -6.86
N THR A 146 3.86 5.62 -5.71
CA THR A 146 3.03 5.95 -4.55
C THR A 146 3.69 6.92 -3.59
N ASN A 147 3.04 7.12 -2.47
CA ASN A 147 3.58 7.78 -1.30
C ASN A 147 4.08 6.78 -0.29
N THR A 148 5.19 7.09 0.33
CA THR A 148 5.75 6.35 1.44
C THR A 148 6.24 7.31 2.52
N HIS A 149 6.50 6.78 3.69
CA HIS A 149 7.00 7.50 4.85
C HIS A 149 8.33 6.88 5.30
N GLU A 150 9.18 7.66 5.99
CA GLU A 150 10.49 7.16 6.49
C GLU A 150 10.37 5.95 7.44
N GLU A 151 9.22 5.82 8.12
CA GLU A 151 8.93 4.68 9.03
C GLU A 151 8.29 3.48 8.32
N ASP A 152 8.01 3.56 7.01
CA ASP A 152 7.44 2.45 6.25
C ASP A 152 8.48 1.34 6.07
N ARG A 153 8.23 0.20 6.71
CA ARG A 153 9.08 -0.98 6.57
C ARG A 153 8.51 -1.89 5.49
N LEU A 154 9.18 -1.90 4.37
CA LEU A 154 8.90 -2.77 3.24
C LEU A 154 10.10 -3.70 3.04
N ASP A 155 10.23 -4.71 3.90
CA ASP A 155 11.34 -5.66 3.85
C ASP A 155 11.30 -6.42 2.52
N GLY A 156 12.44 -6.46 1.81
CA GLY A 156 12.56 -7.06 0.48
C GLY A 156 12.11 -6.17 -0.68
N PHE A 157 11.87 -4.87 -0.41
CA PHE A 157 11.52 -3.88 -1.43
C PHE A 157 12.51 -2.72 -1.44
N SER A 158 12.87 -2.28 -2.64
CA SER A 158 13.57 -1.03 -2.89
C SER A 158 12.56 0.10 -3.00
N CYS A 159 12.80 1.20 -2.29
CA CYS A 159 12.02 2.42 -2.35
C CYS A 159 12.90 3.53 -2.89
N LEU A 160 12.58 4.05 -4.08
CA LEU A 160 13.33 5.08 -4.79
C LEU A 160 12.50 6.35 -4.85
N SER A 161 12.98 7.42 -4.21
CA SER A 161 12.24 8.68 -4.07
C SER A 161 12.48 9.61 -5.25
N PHE A 162 11.39 10.19 -5.78
CA PHE A 162 11.41 11.35 -6.67
C PHE A 162 11.57 12.66 -5.90
N ALA A 163 10.93 12.76 -4.75
CA ALA A 163 10.94 13.97 -3.94
C ALA A 163 10.51 13.70 -2.49
N GLU A 164 11.02 14.53 -1.58
CA GLU A 164 10.64 14.57 -0.17
C GLU A 164 9.64 15.71 0.07
N HIS A 165 8.63 15.48 0.90
CA HIS A 165 7.57 16.43 1.19
C HIS A 165 7.21 16.44 2.67
N ASP A 166 6.91 17.63 3.19
CA ASP A 166 6.31 17.78 4.51
C ASP A 166 4.79 17.62 4.44
N ALA A 167 4.20 17.06 5.51
CA ALA A 167 2.76 17.08 5.68
C ALA A 167 2.26 18.51 5.91
N LYS A 168 1.19 18.88 5.22
CA LYS A 168 0.53 20.18 5.34
C LYS A 168 -0.91 20.01 5.80
N VAL A 169 -1.41 20.99 6.52
CA VAL A 169 -2.85 21.15 6.77
C VAL A 169 -3.48 21.79 5.54
N ILE A 170 -4.54 21.18 5.05
CA ILE A 170 -5.21 21.61 3.82
C ILE A 170 -6.67 21.91 4.13
N VAL A 171 -7.14 23.04 3.60
CA VAL A 171 -8.54 23.48 3.71
C VAL A 171 -9.04 24.03 2.37
N SER A 172 -10.35 24.05 2.16
CA SER A 172 -10.98 24.75 1.03
C SER A 172 -10.62 26.24 1.01
N LEU A 173 -10.59 26.86 -0.20
CA LEU A 173 -10.49 28.32 -0.34
C LEU A 173 -11.69 29.06 0.26
N THR A 174 -12.81 28.37 0.53
CA THR A 174 -13.99 28.95 1.19
C THR A 174 -13.97 28.77 2.72
N HIS A 175 -12.96 28.06 3.26
CA HIS A 175 -12.84 27.82 4.70
C HIS A 175 -12.44 29.09 5.45
N PRO A 176 -12.95 29.36 6.67
CA PRO A 176 -12.60 30.57 7.43
C PRO A 176 -11.10 30.76 7.67
N TRP A 177 -10.32 29.66 7.71
CA TRP A 177 -8.86 29.76 7.91
C TRP A 177 -8.10 30.35 6.72
N VAL A 178 -8.74 30.51 5.56
CA VAL A 178 -8.07 31.13 4.39
C VAL A 178 -7.54 32.53 4.72
N MET A 179 -8.17 33.24 5.65
CA MET A 179 -7.73 34.56 6.11
C MET A 179 -6.60 34.53 7.14
N LYS A 180 -6.16 33.35 7.58
CA LYS A 180 -5.06 33.21 8.53
C LYS A 180 -3.71 33.08 7.80
N ASP A 181 -2.65 33.54 8.48
CA ASP A 181 -1.27 33.33 8.02
C ASP A 181 -0.77 31.95 8.45
N ALA A 182 -1.22 31.46 9.61
CA ALA A 182 -0.86 30.15 10.13
C ALA A 182 -2.05 29.52 10.90
N VAL A 183 -2.02 28.18 11.01
CA VAL A 183 -2.97 27.39 11.76
C VAL A 183 -2.27 26.82 13.00
N THR A 184 -2.94 26.93 14.15
CA THR A 184 -2.45 26.44 15.45
C THR A 184 -3.06 25.10 15.81
N GLN A 185 -2.51 24.44 16.84
CA GLN A 185 -3.14 23.21 17.37
C GLN A 185 -4.54 23.46 17.95
N ASP A 186 -4.80 24.66 18.49
CA ASP A 186 -6.13 25.00 19.02
C ASP A 186 -7.14 25.20 17.90
N ASP A 187 -6.72 25.73 16.74
CA ASP A 187 -7.54 25.74 15.54
C ASP A 187 -7.95 24.33 15.14
N LEU A 188 -6.98 23.40 15.10
CA LEU A 188 -7.26 22.00 14.76
C LEU A 188 -8.27 21.38 15.73
N ARG A 189 -8.12 21.63 17.06
CA ARG A 189 -9.05 21.14 18.08
C ARG A 189 -10.49 21.64 17.91
N ALA A 190 -10.64 22.81 17.32
CA ALA A 190 -11.95 23.43 17.11
C ALA A 190 -12.65 22.99 15.83
N GLU A 191 -11.95 22.25 14.93
CA GLU A 191 -12.42 21.93 13.59
C GLU A 191 -12.51 20.44 13.35
N ALA A 192 -13.27 20.02 12.30
CA ALA A 192 -13.39 18.63 11.88
C ALA A 192 -12.16 18.20 11.08
N PHE A 193 -11.64 17.02 11.38
CA PHE A 193 -10.56 16.39 10.60
C PHE A 193 -11.13 15.42 9.58
N ILE A 194 -10.86 15.67 8.32
CA ILE A 194 -11.23 14.78 7.20
C ILE A 194 -10.09 13.80 7.02
N LYS A 195 -10.33 12.57 7.44
CA LYS A 195 -9.36 11.48 7.42
C LYS A 195 -9.69 10.50 6.31
N MET A 196 -8.70 10.12 5.50
CA MET A 196 -8.86 8.96 4.63
C MET A 196 -9.03 7.70 5.46
N GLN A 197 -10.05 6.91 5.14
CA GLN A 197 -10.25 5.59 5.72
C GLN A 197 -9.15 4.69 5.18
N MET A 198 -8.35 4.15 6.10
CA MET A 198 -7.38 3.12 5.80
C MET A 198 -7.99 1.79 6.16
N ASP A 199 -8.00 0.83 5.24
CA ASP A 199 -8.51 -0.50 5.53
C ASP A 199 -7.75 -1.09 6.72
N ASN A 200 -8.50 -1.73 7.63
CA ASN A 200 -7.95 -2.31 8.86
C ASN A 200 -7.11 -3.57 8.61
N ASP A 201 -6.79 -3.86 7.35
CA ASP A 201 -6.01 -5.02 6.95
C ASP A 201 -4.53 -4.90 7.33
N HIS A 202 -3.85 -6.04 7.31
CA HIS A 202 -2.46 -6.26 7.71
C HIS A 202 -1.42 -5.34 7.05
N TYR A 203 -1.83 -4.53 6.08
CA TYR A 203 -0.97 -3.65 5.27
C TYR A 203 -0.95 -2.19 5.75
N THR A 204 -1.81 -1.82 6.73
CA THR A 204 -1.78 -0.47 7.30
C THR A 204 -0.57 -0.32 8.21
N VAL A 205 0.32 0.61 7.87
CA VAL A 205 1.53 0.82 8.65
C VAL A 205 1.23 1.39 10.04
N PRO A 206 1.90 0.90 11.10
CA PRO A 206 1.62 1.29 12.48
C PRO A 206 1.70 2.80 12.74
N TRP A 207 2.60 3.53 12.05
CA TRP A 207 2.76 4.97 12.22
C TRP A 207 1.53 5.75 11.74
N GLU A 208 0.88 5.36 10.65
CA GLU A 208 -0.34 6.01 10.15
C GLU A 208 -1.46 5.95 11.20
N LYS A 209 -1.66 4.77 11.80
CA LYS A 209 -2.63 4.61 12.91
C LYS A 209 -2.29 5.50 14.10
N SER A 210 -1.01 5.55 14.48
CA SER A 210 -0.55 6.38 15.59
C SER A 210 -0.68 7.87 15.28
N PHE A 211 -0.27 8.31 14.09
CA PHE A 211 -0.34 9.70 13.68
C PHE A 211 -1.78 10.21 13.63
N TYR A 212 -2.63 9.58 12.83
CA TYR A 212 -4.02 10.04 12.67
C TYR A 212 -4.85 9.97 13.96
N ARG A 213 -4.51 9.04 14.85
CA ARG A 213 -5.17 8.97 16.19
C ARG A 213 -4.83 10.17 17.05
N ASN A 214 -3.67 10.77 16.88
CA ASN A 214 -3.15 11.84 17.70
C ASN A 214 -3.34 13.24 17.08
N VAL A 215 -3.98 13.35 15.90
CA VAL A 215 -4.35 14.65 15.34
C VAL A 215 -5.42 15.29 16.22
N PRO A 216 -5.15 16.46 16.82
CA PRO A 216 -6.15 17.14 17.60
C PRO A 216 -7.28 17.63 16.68
N CYS A 217 -8.53 17.28 16.96
CA CYS A 217 -9.68 17.69 16.17
C CYS A 217 -10.96 17.64 17.00
N LYS A 218 -11.99 18.38 16.57
CA LYS A 218 -13.31 18.37 17.18
C LYS A 218 -14.06 17.06 16.92
N ARG A 219 -13.95 16.55 15.71
CA ARG A 219 -14.54 15.27 15.24
C ARG A 219 -13.81 14.78 14.02
N ILE A 220 -13.96 13.49 13.71
CA ILE A 220 -13.41 12.88 12.51
C ILE A 220 -14.52 12.70 11.47
N LEU A 221 -14.26 13.08 10.22
CA LEU A 221 -15.04 12.75 9.04
C LEU A 221 -14.22 11.76 8.23
N GLU A 222 -14.73 10.56 8.04
CA GLU A 222 -14.03 9.53 7.26
C GLU A 222 -14.37 9.63 5.79
N ALA A 223 -13.32 9.64 4.94
CA ALA A 223 -13.42 9.59 3.50
C ALA A 223 -12.84 8.26 3.01
N LYS A 224 -13.59 7.51 2.20
CA LYS A 224 -13.16 6.19 1.71
C LYS A 224 -11.95 6.24 0.78
N ASN A 225 -11.78 7.34 0.05
CA ASN A 225 -10.72 7.53 -0.93
C ASN A 225 -10.38 9.01 -1.07
N PHE A 226 -9.34 9.29 -1.86
CA PHE A 226 -8.87 10.65 -2.10
C PHE A 226 -9.95 11.56 -2.71
N GLU A 227 -10.75 11.07 -3.65
CA GLU A 227 -11.82 11.85 -4.30
C GLU A 227 -12.89 12.27 -3.29
N THR A 228 -13.32 11.35 -2.42
CA THR A 228 -14.29 11.64 -1.35
C THR A 228 -13.73 12.67 -0.37
N MET A 229 -12.43 12.58 -0.01
CA MET A 229 -11.76 13.57 0.82
C MET A 229 -11.79 14.96 0.17
N MET A 230 -11.50 15.04 -1.13
CA MET A 230 -11.54 16.30 -1.88
C MET A 230 -12.93 16.91 -1.94
N VAL A 231 -13.97 16.10 -2.13
CA VAL A 231 -15.37 16.59 -2.09
C VAL A 231 -15.70 17.20 -0.73
N LEU A 232 -15.34 16.53 0.37
CA LEU A 232 -15.57 17.07 1.72
C LEU A 232 -14.78 18.37 1.97
N LEU A 233 -13.52 18.41 1.51
CA LEU A 233 -12.69 19.63 1.60
C LEU A 233 -13.33 20.79 0.83
N GLN A 234 -13.75 20.60 -0.40
CA GLN A 234 -14.37 21.62 -1.24
C GLN A 234 -15.65 22.20 -0.62
N GLN A 235 -16.38 21.43 0.16
CA GLN A 235 -17.53 21.91 0.93
C GLN A 235 -17.15 22.59 2.25
N ALA A 236 -15.85 22.86 2.49
CA ALA A 236 -15.33 23.41 3.74
C ALA A 236 -15.80 22.64 4.99
N ALA A 237 -15.95 21.30 4.87
CA ALA A 237 -16.44 20.44 5.94
C ALA A 237 -15.41 20.25 7.08
N GLY A 238 -14.19 20.72 6.87
CA GLY A 238 -13.08 20.64 7.82
C GLY A 238 -11.72 20.77 7.15
N PHE A 239 -10.69 20.23 7.79
CA PHE A 239 -9.33 20.17 7.28
C PHE A 239 -8.87 18.73 7.03
N ALA A 240 -7.90 18.57 6.11
CA ALA A 240 -7.15 17.33 5.94
C ALA A 240 -5.66 17.56 6.19
N ILE A 241 -4.91 16.49 6.42
CA ILE A 241 -3.45 16.52 6.49
C ILE A 241 -2.93 15.65 5.35
N PHE A 242 -2.15 16.26 4.47
CA PHE A 242 -1.68 15.60 3.26
C PHE A 242 -0.32 16.12 2.81
N PRO A 243 0.54 15.30 2.16
CA PRO A 243 1.78 15.77 1.55
C PRO A 243 1.48 16.66 0.34
N MET A 244 2.10 17.84 0.30
CA MET A 244 1.76 18.90 -0.67
C MET A 244 2.12 18.62 -2.13
N ALA A 245 3.05 17.70 -2.39
CA ALA A 245 3.46 17.38 -3.76
C ALA A 245 2.35 16.85 -4.67
N PHE A 246 1.22 16.49 -4.09
CA PHE A 246 0.15 15.75 -4.75
C PHE A 246 -1.02 16.60 -5.22
N MET A 247 -0.93 17.92 -5.04
CA MET A 247 -2.07 18.75 -5.39
C MET A 247 -1.63 19.92 -6.24
N ASN A 248 -2.15 19.99 -7.47
CA ASN A 248 -2.21 21.25 -8.15
C ASN A 248 -3.18 22.15 -7.36
N MET A 249 -2.61 23.00 -6.48
CA MET A 249 -3.35 23.84 -5.55
C MET A 249 -4.40 24.72 -6.23
N ALA A 250 -4.09 25.21 -7.42
CA ALA A 250 -5.00 26.07 -8.16
C ALA A 250 -6.24 25.31 -8.65
N SER A 251 -6.06 24.09 -9.14
CA SER A 251 -7.20 23.26 -9.62
C SER A 251 -7.99 22.63 -8.47
N ALA A 252 -7.33 22.37 -7.34
CA ALA A 252 -7.96 21.76 -6.18
C ALA A 252 -8.79 22.74 -5.33
N GLN A 253 -8.69 24.05 -5.58
CA GLN A 253 -9.38 25.11 -4.80
C GLN A 253 -9.12 25.01 -3.28
N VAL A 254 -7.88 24.77 -2.90
CA VAL A 254 -7.48 24.62 -1.50
C VAL A 254 -6.32 25.55 -1.14
N LYS A 255 -6.21 25.87 0.16
CA LYS A 255 -5.06 26.52 0.78
C LYS A 255 -4.38 25.53 1.72
N SER A 256 -3.05 25.59 1.78
CA SER A 256 -2.26 24.81 2.70
C SER A 256 -1.60 25.65 3.76
N PHE A 257 -1.35 25.02 4.90
CA PHE A 257 -0.61 25.57 6.03
C PHE A 257 0.41 24.56 6.52
N GLU A 258 1.46 25.05 7.19
CA GLU A 258 2.36 24.15 7.92
C GLU A 258 1.59 23.40 8.99
N TYR A 259 1.87 22.09 9.13
CA TYR A 259 1.28 21.32 10.22
C TYR A 259 1.91 21.74 11.56
N PRO A 260 1.10 22.20 12.54
CA PRO A 260 1.64 22.74 13.81
C PRO A 260 2.06 21.64 14.81
N GLY A 261 2.30 20.41 14.37
CA GLY A 261 2.72 19.27 15.17
C GLY A 261 4.11 18.75 14.82
N LYS A 262 4.38 17.49 15.18
CA LYS A 262 5.62 16.82 14.79
C LYS A 262 5.71 16.79 13.27
N LYS A 263 6.81 17.29 12.72
CA LYS A 263 7.05 17.20 11.27
C LYS A 263 7.08 15.75 10.82
N LEU A 264 6.40 15.48 9.72
CA LEU A 264 6.34 14.19 9.07
C LEU A 264 6.85 14.34 7.66
N LYS A 265 7.78 13.46 7.31
CA LYS A 265 8.37 13.42 5.98
C LYS A 265 7.72 12.32 5.16
N PHE A 266 7.22 12.71 4.02
CA PHE A 266 6.68 11.82 3.02
C PHE A 266 7.57 11.84 1.77
N TYR A 267 7.56 10.75 1.05
CA TYR A 267 8.29 10.62 -0.19
C TYR A 267 7.33 10.20 -1.29
N THR A 268 7.40 10.86 -2.44
CA THR A 268 6.88 10.26 -3.67
C THR A 268 7.91 9.26 -4.14
N ALA A 269 7.56 8.01 -4.25
CA ALA A 269 8.52 6.97 -4.51
C ALA A 269 8.01 5.87 -5.45
N LEU A 270 8.95 5.24 -6.13
CA LEU A 270 8.78 3.93 -6.72
C LEU A 270 9.08 2.86 -5.67
N ILE A 271 8.16 1.91 -5.51
CA ILE A 271 8.35 0.71 -4.72
C ILE A 271 8.45 -0.46 -5.70
N VAL A 272 9.52 -1.22 -5.60
CA VAL A 272 9.81 -2.37 -6.45
C VAL A 272 10.42 -3.47 -5.60
N ARG A 273 10.10 -4.73 -5.87
CA ARG A 273 10.74 -5.87 -5.18
C ARG A 273 12.25 -5.88 -5.46
N GLU A 274 13.09 -6.03 -4.42
CA GLU A 274 14.55 -5.96 -4.58
C GLU A 274 15.10 -6.99 -5.59
N GLU A 275 14.54 -8.20 -5.59
CA GLU A 275 14.93 -9.25 -6.53
C GLU A 275 14.62 -8.84 -7.98
N SER A 276 13.44 -8.28 -8.22
CA SER A 276 13.04 -7.77 -9.54
C SER A 276 13.89 -6.58 -9.96
N ALA A 277 14.19 -5.66 -9.04
CA ALA A 277 15.04 -4.50 -9.31
C ALA A 277 16.49 -4.88 -9.64
N LYS A 278 16.98 -6.02 -9.14
CA LYS A 278 18.32 -6.56 -9.46
C LYS A 278 18.31 -7.56 -10.62
N GLY A 279 17.14 -8.01 -11.05
CA GLY A 279 16.89 -9.02 -12.08
C GLY A 279 16.26 -8.43 -13.33
N GLN A 280 15.06 -8.90 -13.64
CA GLN A 280 14.35 -8.58 -14.91
C GLN A 280 14.01 -7.10 -15.12
N LEU A 281 13.87 -6.33 -14.05
CA LEU A 281 13.57 -4.89 -14.10
C LEU A 281 14.81 -4.00 -13.91
N LYS A 282 16.01 -4.60 -13.83
CA LYS A 282 17.24 -3.87 -13.49
C LYS A 282 17.47 -2.67 -14.42
N ASP A 283 17.49 -2.90 -15.71
CA ASP A 283 17.75 -1.84 -16.71
C ASP A 283 16.70 -0.74 -16.62
N LEU A 284 15.42 -1.12 -16.49
CA LEU A 284 14.31 -0.19 -16.34
C LEU A 284 14.47 0.69 -15.10
N ILE A 285 14.83 0.10 -13.97
CA ILE A 285 14.97 0.84 -12.69
C ILE A 285 16.22 1.72 -12.73
N GLU A 286 17.32 1.28 -13.33
CA GLU A 286 18.52 2.09 -13.53
C GLU A 286 18.25 3.29 -14.43
N ASP A 287 17.55 3.11 -15.54
CA ASP A 287 17.19 4.18 -16.46
C ASP A 287 16.21 5.18 -15.82
N LEU A 288 15.18 4.69 -15.11
CA LEU A 288 14.27 5.54 -14.34
C LEU A 288 15.03 6.34 -13.26
N THR A 289 15.96 5.69 -12.57
CA THR A 289 16.78 6.35 -11.55
C THR A 289 17.61 7.48 -12.14
N LYS A 290 18.18 7.27 -13.30
CA LYS A 290 18.99 8.27 -14.00
C LYS A 290 18.15 9.41 -14.57
N GLU A 291 17.05 9.09 -15.25
CA GLU A 291 16.17 10.09 -15.90
C GLU A 291 15.51 11.04 -14.90
N PHE A 292 15.04 10.47 -13.77
CA PHE A 292 14.28 11.21 -12.76
C PHE A 292 15.08 11.54 -11.49
N ASP A 293 16.41 11.34 -11.51
CA ASP A 293 17.32 11.58 -10.36
C ASP A 293 16.81 10.94 -9.05
N LEU A 294 16.38 9.67 -9.15
CA LEU A 294 15.80 8.98 -8.01
C LEU A 294 16.84 8.67 -6.95
N THR A 295 16.49 8.88 -5.70
CA THR A 295 17.33 8.59 -4.55
C THR A 295 16.70 7.52 -3.64
N PRO A 296 17.49 6.62 -3.03
CA PRO A 296 16.95 5.70 -2.04
C PRO A 296 16.30 6.46 -0.88
N VAL A 297 15.08 6.05 -0.50
CA VAL A 297 14.44 6.58 0.72
C VAL A 297 15.29 6.19 1.91
N LYS A 298 15.78 7.17 2.66
CA LYS A 298 16.56 6.95 3.87
C LYS A 298 15.63 6.33 4.94
N ARG A 299 15.97 5.15 5.38
CA ARG A 299 15.26 4.40 6.43
C ARG A 299 15.98 4.52 7.75
#